data_2ad4c7c07a827ead6b4461012b1741de
#
_entry.id   2ad4c7c07a827ead6b4461012b1741de
#
_cell.length_a   1.000
_cell.length_b   1.000
_cell.length_c   1.000
_cell.angle_alpha   90.00
_cell.angle_beta   90.00
_cell.angle_gamma   90.00
#
_symmetry.space_group_name_H-M   'P 1'
#
loop_
_entity.id
_entity.type
_entity.pdbx_description
1 polymer ?
#
loop_
_entity_poly.entity_id
_entity_poly.type
_entity_poly.pdbx_seq_one_letter_code
_entity_poly.pdbx_strand_id
1 'polypeptide(L)'
;MEFRIEKRTGALLIGLALLAPATFAQQEFRYEAWHGHSRPPHIKKAGNMGALAIAESGISFAETYKDGKKRKHPHAWRWAYQDIQQLKMASKSLTVLTYKDNKWKLGTDSEYEFDLVSDRTFEDAYLFLKSRLDQRFVAEIPDRISAVLWEIPVKHLLRFGGHEGVLRVGVDEIVYQSAKASESRTWRYQDIENVSTTGPFQLTITTFERAKTHYGNLKGFNFEMKQQLDEAHYSDLWLRLNQSKGLKILTSYREGAGAQ
;
A
#
# COMPACT_ATOMS: atom_id res chain seq x y z
N MET A 1 -28.12 -25.02 -83.85
CA MET A 1 -27.24 -24.02 -83.31
C MET A 1 -27.60 -23.90 -81.84
N GLU A 2 -26.97 -24.79 -81.00
CA GLU A 2 -27.28 -24.88 -79.57
C GLU A 2 -26.27 -24.06 -78.75
N PHE A 3 -26.79 -23.15 -78.00
CA PHE A 3 -25.98 -22.36 -77.05
C PHE A 3 -25.99 -23.05 -75.68
N ARG A 4 -24.84 -23.52 -75.27
CA ARG A 4 -24.59 -24.16 -73.98
C ARG A 4 -24.14 -23.08 -72.95
N ILE A 5 -24.97 -22.83 -71.94
CA ILE A 5 -24.68 -21.91 -70.86
C ILE A 5 -23.96 -22.68 -69.75
N GLU A 6 -22.66 -22.40 -69.51
CA GLU A 6 -21.90 -22.89 -68.35
C GLU A 6 -22.24 -22.05 -67.13
N LYS A 7 -22.78 -22.69 -66.12
CA LYS A 7 -22.96 -22.09 -64.79
C LYS A 7 -21.66 -22.21 -64.00
N ARG A 8 -20.93 -21.10 -63.79
CA ARG A 8 -19.82 -21.00 -62.84
C ARG A 8 -20.39 -20.76 -61.44
N THR A 9 -20.33 -21.77 -60.58
CA THR A 9 -20.60 -21.67 -59.14
C THR A 9 -19.32 -21.18 -58.44
N GLY A 10 -19.30 -19.88 -58.09
CA GLY A 10 -18.27 -19.31 -57.25
C GLY A 10 -18.54 -19.64 -55.79
N ALA A 11 -17.75 -20.50 -55.20
CA ALA A 11 -17.76 -20.75 -53.73
C ALA A 11 -17.09 -19.59 -53.02
N LEU A 12 -17.86 -18.81 -52.26
CA LEU A 12 -17.36 -17.76 -51.36
C LEU A 12 -16.89 -18.42 -50.08
N LEU A 13 -15.59 -18.58 -49.92
CA LEU A 13 -14.96 -19.01 -48.66
C LEU A 13 -14.94 -17.81 -47.70
N ILE A 14 -15.91 -17.76 -46.80
CA ILE A 14 -15.86 -16.83 -45.64
C ILE A 14 -14.89 -17.39 -44.65
N GLY A 15 -13.68 -16.82 -44.63
CA GLY A 15 -12.64 -17.11 -43.64
C GLY A 15 -13.11 -16.55 -42.27
N LEU A 16 -13.56 -17.44 -41.38
CA LEU A 16 -13.82 -17.13 -39.98
C LEU A 16 -12.48 -16.97 -39.28
N ALA A 17 -12.02 -15.69 -39.15
CA ALA A 17 -10.85 -15.38 -38.32
C ALA A 17 -11.25 -15.61 -36.86
N LEU A 18 -10.81 -16.74 -36.28
CA LEU A 18 -10.86 -16.99 -34.85
C LEU A 18 -9.92 -15.97 -34.16
N LEU A 19 -10.52 -14.88 -33.65
CA LEU A 19 -9.86 -13.99 -32.69
C LEU A 19 -9.62 -14.81 -31.42
N ALA A 20 -8.41 -15.37 -31.29
CA ALA A 20 -7.96 -15.94 -30.04
C ALA A 20 -8.04 -14.81 -28.97
N PRO A 21 -8.70 -15.02 -27.81
CA PRO A 21 -8.67 -14.03 -26.75
C PRO A 21 -7.22 -13.80 -26.36
N ALA A 22 -6.77 -12.54 -26.41
CA ALA A 22 -5.47 -12.17 -25.88
C ALA A 22 -5.50 -12.50 -24.38
N THR A 23 -4.85 -13.58 -23.99
CA THR A 23 -4.58 -13.90 -22.60
C THR A 23 -3.61 -12.84 -22.12
N PHE A 24 -4.13 -11.78 -21.49
CA PHE A 24 -3.30 -10.84 -20.74
C PHE A 24 -2.57 -11.67 -19.69
N ALA A 25 -1.25 -11.73 -19.79
CA ALA A 25 -0.42 -12.38 -18.79
C ALA A 25 -0.72 -11.72 -17.45
N GLN A 26 -1.34 -12.46 -16.54
CA GLN A 26 -1.72 -11.97 -15.23
C GLN A 26 -0.44 -11.64 -14.48
N GLN A 27 -0.25 -10.38 -14.11
CA GLN A 27 0.95 -9.93 -13.42
C GLN A 27 1.03 -10.60 -12.05
N GLU A 28 2.10 -11.36 -11.81
CA GLU A 28 2.35 -12.08 -10.57
C GLU A 28 3.78 -11.86 -10.12
N PHE A 29 3.95 -11.47 -8.86
CA PHE A 29 5.24 -11.30 -8.20
C PHE A 29 5.46 -12.47 -7.24
N ARG A 30 6.59 -13.17 -7.36
CA ARG A 30 6.93 -14.31 -6.52
C ARG A 30 8.20 -14.06 -5.74
N TYR A 31 8.12 -14.39 -4.44
CA TYR A 31 9.20 -14.21 -3.48
C TYR A 31 9.37 -15.46 -2.62
N GLU A 32 10.59 -15.70 -2.17
CA GLU A 32 10.86 -16.64 -1.10
C GLU A 32 10.83 -15.86 0.22
N ALA A 33 9.96 -16.29 1.15
CA ALA A 33 9.72 -15.56 2.37
C ALA A 33 9.63 -16.47 3.59
N TRP A 34 10.02 -15.93 4.72
CA TRP A 34 9.77 -16.48 6.04
C TRP A 34 8.41 -16.01 6.54
N HIS A 35 7.60 -16.95 7.04
CA HIS A 35 6.42 -16.67 7.83
C HIS A 35 6.66 -17.12 9.26
N GLY A 36 6.55 -16.22 10.24
CA GLY A 36 6.74 -16.59 11.64
C GLY A 36 6.59 -15.41 12.58
N HIS A 37 6.29 -15.72 13.85
CA HIS A 37 6.22 -14.71 14.88
C HIS A 37 7.63 -14.20 15.19
N SER A 38 7.80 -12.87 15.25
CA SER A 38 9.02 -12.24 15.69
C SER A 38 9.34 -12.67 17.13
N ARG A 39 10.40 -13.47 17.28
CA ARG A 39 11.00 -13.74 18.58
C ARG A 39 12.09 -12.70 18.86
N PRO A 40 12.48 -12.54 20.14
CA PRO A 40 13.60 -11.66 20.49
C PRO A 40 14.82 -11.92 19.62
N PRO A 41 15.64 -10.90 19.30
CA PRO A 41 16.67 -10.95 18.25
C PRO A 41 17.76 -12.02 18.45
N HIS A 42 17.91 -12.55 19.66
CA HIS A 42 18.89 -13.58 20.01
C HIS A 42 18.35 -15.03 19.87
N ILE A 43 17.09 -15.23 19.55
CA ILE A 43 16.53 -16.57 19.30
C ILE A 43 16.30 -16.69 17.79
N LYS A 44 16.92 -17.70 17.14
CA LYS A 44 16.68 -18.01 15.72
C LYS A 44 15.17 -18.04 15.46
N LYS A 45 14.71 -17.25 14.47
CA LYS A 45 13.29 -17.15 14.10
C LYS A 45 12.74 -18.58 13.89
N ALA A 46 11.87 -19.04 14.80
CA ALA A 46 11.07 -20.22 14.51
C ALA A 46 9.99 -19.78 13.53
N GLY A 47 10.06 -20.26 12.34
CA GLY A 47 9.12 -19.89 11.28
C GLY A 47 9.14 -20.89 10.15
N ASN A 48 8.22 -20.72 9.24
CA ASN A 48 8.07 -21.57 8.08
C ASN A 48 8.54 -20.78 6.85
N MET A 49 9.41 -21.38 6.06
CA MET A 49 9.85 -20.82 4.79
C MET A 49 8.93 -21.29 3.66
N GLY A 50 8.64 -20.44 2.71
CA GLY A 50 7.75 -20.76 1.61
C GLY A 50 7.77 -19.74 0.48
N ALA A 51 6.93 -20.02 -0.51
CA ALA A 51 6.71 -19.15 -1.66
C ALA A 51 5.56 -18.18 -1.36
N LEU A 52 5.84 -16.90 -1.36
CA LEU A 52 4.88 -15.81 -1.30
C LEU A 52 4.60 -15.32 -2.72
N ALA A 53 3.34 -15.25 -3.11
CA ALA A 53 2.93 -14.70 -4.40
C ALA A 53 1.93 -13.55 -4.19
N ILE A 54 2.17 -12.46 -4.94
CA ILE A 54 1.30 -11.27 -5.02
C ILE A 54 0.80 -11.19 -6.44
N ALA A 55 -0.52 -11.29 -6.64
CA ALA A 55 -1.15 -11.36 -7.95
C ALA A 55 -2.39 -10.46 -8.00
N GLU A 56 -3.00 -10.33 -9.18
CA GLU A 56 -4.24 -9.56 -9.34
C GLU A 56 -5.39 -10.05 -8.46
N SER A 57 -5.47 -11.36 -8.23
CA SER A 57 -6.54 -11.98 -7.43
C SER A 57 -6.32 -11.91 -5.92
N GLY A 58 -5.14 -11.49 -5.45
CA GLY A 58 -4.82 -11.45 -4.03
C GLY A 58 -3.40 -11.92 -3.71
N ILE A 59 -3.19 -12.29 -2.46
CA ILE A 59 -1.91 -12.73 -1.91
C ILE A 59 -2.02 -14.19 -1.50
N SER A 60 -0.98 -14.98 -1.78
CA SER A 60 -0.91 -16.37 -1.34
C SER A 60 0.46 -16.71 -0.78
N PHE A 61 0.50 -17.64 0.16
CA PHE A 61 1.73 -18.19 0.70
C PHE A 61 1.62 -19.70 0.81
N ALA A 62 2.63 -20.40 0.31
CA ALA A 62 2.72 -21.86 0.40
C ALA A 62 4.01 -22.26 1.11
N GLU A 63 3.88 -22.92 2.27
CA GLU A 63 5.02 -23.42 3.04
C GLU A 63 5.77 -24.50 2.27
N THR A 64 7.09 -24.39 2.23
CA THR A 64 7.98 -25.42 1.67
C THR A 64 8.82 -26.11 2.75
N TYR A 65 9.27 -25.37 3.73
CA TYR A 65 10.11 -25.84 4.82
C TYR A 65 9.58 -25.40 6.18
N LYS A 66 9.78 -26.25 7.19
CA LYS A 66 9.59 -25.90 8.58
C LYS A 66 10.87 -26.26 9.36
N ASP A 67 11.43 -25.31 10.07
CA ASP A 67 12.64 -25.48 10.86
C ASP A 67 13.79 -26.14 10.06
N GLY A 68 13.93 -25.74 8.77
CA GLY A 68 14.96 -26.28 7.85
C GLY A 68 14.65 -27.66 7.27
N LYS A 69 13.51 -28.26 7.55
CA LYS A 69 13.11 -29.58 7.01
C LYS A 69 11.93 -29.42 6.04
N LYS A 70 12.00 -30.17 4.91
CA LYS A 70 10.88 -30.22 3.96
C LYS A 70 9.62 -30.76 4.65
N ARG A 71 8.51 -30.05 4.53
CA ARG A 71 7.25 -30.42 5.16
C ARG A 71 6.52 -31.49 4.37
N LYS A 72 6.03 -32.55 5.04
CA LYS A 72 5.23 -33.60 4.40
C LYS A 72 3.85 -33.10 3.98
N HIS A 73 3.25 -32.18 4.77
CA HIS A 73 1.95 -31.56 4.52
C HIS A 73 2.11 -30.04 4.66
N PRO A 74 2.50 -29.31 3.59
CA PRO A 74 2.68 -27.88 3.65
C PRO A 74 1.34 -27.17 3.85
N HIS A 75 1.31 -26.14 4.71
CA HIS A 75 0.17 -25.26 4.79
C HIS A 75 0.23 -24.26 3.65
N ALA A 76 -0.94 -23.96 3.12
CA ALA A 76 -1.11 -22.91 2.12
C ALA A 76 -2.22 -21.94 2.58
N TRP A 77 -1.96 -20.66 2.42
CA TRP A 77 -2.92 -19.59 2.68
C TRP A 77 -3.14 -18.80 1.41
N ARG A 78 -4.36 -18.34 1.26
CA ARG A 78 -4.72 -17.44 0.17
C ARG A 78 -5.73 -16.42 0.70
N TRP A 79 -5.48 -15.15 0.36
CA TRP A 79 -6.33 -14.02 0.72
C TRP A 79 -6.67 -13.24 -0.53
N ALA A 80 -7.95 -13.11 -0.85
CA ALA A 80 -8.40 -12.10 -1.80
C ALA A 80 -8.26 -10.72 -1.14
N TYR A 81 -8.04 -9.67 -1.92
CA TYR A 81 -7.88 -8.33 -1.35
C TYR A 81 -9.06 -7.86 -0.51
N GLN A 82 -10.28 -8.30 -0.83
CA GLN A 82 -11.47 -8.02 -0.03
C GLN A 82 -11.44 -8.64 1.38
N ASP A 83 -10.68 -9.72 1.57
CA ASP A 83 -10.53 -10.42 2.86
C ASP A 83 -9.39 -9.82 3.70
N ILE A 84 -8.65 -8.86 3.15
CA ILE A 84 -7.54 -8.19 3.81
C ILE A 84 -8.05 -6.88 4.41
N GLN A 85 -7.95 -6.78 5.74
CA GLN A 85 -8.29 -5.58 6.48
C GLN A 85 -7.23 -4.50 6.34
N GLN A 86 -5.94 -4.90 6.38
CA GLN A 86 -4.81 -4.01 6.17
C GLN A 86 -3.61 -4.78 5.62
N LEU A 87 -2.93 -4.18 4.66
CA LEU A 87 -1.70 -4.68 4.08
C LEU A 87 -0.58 -3.67 4.31
N LYS A 88 0.43 -4.04 5.10
CA LYS A 88 1.62 -3.20 5.33
C LYS A 88 2.79 -3.75 4.54
N MET A 89 3.46 -2.88 3.81
CA MET A 89 4.63 -3.23 3.02
C MET A 89 5.83 -2.35 3.39
N ALA A 90 6.88 -2.98 3.84
CA ALA A 90 8.22 -2.39 3.93
C ALA A 90 9.13 -2.99 2.86
N SER A 91 10.35 -2.51 2.71
CA SER A 91 11.28 -2.99 1.67
C SER A 91 11.50 -4.52 1.70
N LYS A 92 11.55 -5.13 2.89
CA LYS A 92 11.81 -6.58 3.07
C LYS A 92 10.76 -7.32 3.87
N SER A 93 9.70 -6.65 4.32
CA SER A 93 8.63 -7.29 5.09
C SER A 93 7.25 -6.92 4.55
N LEU A 94 6.34 -7.89 4.62
CA LEU A 94 4.93 -7.74 4.26
C LEU A 94 4.09 -8.27 5.40
N THR A 95 3.11 -7.48 5.85
CA THR A 95 2.16 -7.88 6.88
C THR A 95 0.76 -7.88 6.32
N VAL A 96 0.08 -9.01 6.43
CA VAL A 96 -1.32 -9.20 6.02
C VAL A 96 -2.18 -9.31 7.27
N LEU A 97 -3.01 -8.32 7.53
CA LEU A 97 -4.02 -8.34 8.57
C LEU A 97 -5.38 -8.66 7.93
N THR A 98 -6.08 -9.66 8.44
CA THR A 98 -7.34 -10.14 7.89
C THR A 98 -8.52 -9.82 8.81
N TYR A 99 -9.75 -9.98 8.32
CA TYR A 99 -10.96 -9.85 9.15
C TYR A 99 -11.26 -11.11 10.00
N LYS A 100 -10.42 -12.14 9.91
CA LYS A 100 -10.61 -13.37 10.71
C LYS A 100 -10.07 -13.18 12.11
N ASP A 101 -10.90 -13.50 13.10
CA ASP A 101 -10.48 -13.54 14.50
C ASP A 101 -9.30 -14.50 14.71
N ASN A 102 -8.38 -14.09 15.56
CA ASN A 102 -7.30 -14.94 16.01
C ASN A 102 -7.83 -15.98 17.02
N LYS A 103 -7.69 -17.27 16.68
CA LYS A 103 -8.20 -18.38 17.52
C LYS A 103 -7.55 -18.45 18.91
N TRP A 104 -6.36 -17.89 19.06
CA TRP A 104 -5.55 -18.01 20.27
C TRP A 104 -5.50 -16.72 21.09
N LYS A 105 -5.96 -15.61 20.53
CA LYS A 105 -5.93 -14.31 21.17
C LYS A 105 -7.26 -13.60 20.94
N LEU A 106 -8.16 -13.77 21.91
CA LEU A 106 -9.50 -13.18 21.87
C LEU A 106 -9.46 -11.66 21.64
N GLY A 107 -10.37 -11.17 20.80
CA GLY A 107 -10.50 -9.75 20.49
C GLY A 107 -9.38 -9.19 19.58
N THR A 108 -8.63 -10.05 18.89
CA THR A 108 -7.66 -9.63 17.89
C THR A 108 -7.86 -10.39 16.58
N ASP A 109 -7.62 -9.70 15.47
CA ASP A 109 -7.66 -10.30 14.14
C ASP A 109 -6.36 -11.05 13.82
N SER A 110 -6.45 -11.97 12.86
CA SER A 110 -5.30 -12.77 12.43
C SER A 110 -4.37 -11.94 11.57
N GLU A 111 -3.11 -11.86 12.00
CA GLU A 111 -2.03 -11.13 11.34
C GLU A 111 -0.95 -12.12 10.90
N TYR A 112 -0.47 -11.96 9.66
CA TYR A 112 0.54 -12.80 9.04
C TYR A 112 1.71 -11.92 8.59
N GLU A 113 2.89 -12.17 9.13
CA GLU A 113 4.12 -11.45 8.81
C GLU A 113 5.01 -12.31 7.91
N PHE A 114 5.52 -11.71 6.85
CA PHE A 114 6.43 -12.31 5.88
C PHE A 114 7.70 -11.47 5.78
N ASP A 115 8.86 -12.08 5.97
CA ASP A 115 10.15 -11.45 5.75
C ASP A 115 10.83 -12.12 4.54
N LEU A 116 11.36 -11.33 3.61
CA LEU A 116 12.12 -11.87 2.47
C LEU A 116 13.40 -12.54 2.93
N VAL A 117 13.67 -13.72 2.36
CA VAL A 117 14.89 -14.49 2.64
C VAL A 117 16.08 -13.96 1.86
N SER A 118 15.83 -13.49 0.64
CA SER A 118 16.84 -12.99 -0.29
C SER A 118 17.12 -11.50 -0.10
N ASP A 119 18.15 -10.99 -0.82
CA ASP A 119 18.45 -9.56 -0.90
C ASP A 119 17.44 -8.77 -1.77
N ARG A 120 16.49 -9.44 -2.42
CA ARG A 120 15.39 -8.79 -3.14
C ARG A 120 14.55 -7.94 -2.19
N THR A 121 13.89 -6.94 -2.75
CA THR A 121 12.93 -6.08 -2.06
C THR A 121 11.55 -6.24 -2.67
N PHE A 122 10.53 -5.74 -2.00
CA PHE A 122 9.15 -5.68 -2.51
C PHE A 122 8.90 -4.51 -3.47
N GLU A 123 9.94 -3.77 -3.88
CA GLU A 123 9.79 -2.59 -4.76
C GLU A 123 9.05 -2.91 -6.06
N ASP A 124 9.30 -4.11 -6.64
CA ASP A 124 8.62 -4.55 -7.87
C ASP A 124 7.10 -4.62 -7.68
N ALA A 125 6.63 -5.12 -6.52
CA ALA A 125 5.21 -5.26 -6.21
C ALA A 125 4.59 -3.98 -5.61
N TYR A 126 5.42 -3.03 -5.15
CA TYR A 126 4.97 -1.83 -4.46
C TYR A 126 4.05 -0.97 -5.32
N LEU A 127 4.50 -0.59 -6.52
CA LEU A 127 3.71 0.26 -7.42
C LEU A 127 2.41 -0.43 -7.85
N PHE A 128 2.46 -1.74 -8.07
CA PHE A 128 1.30 -2.55 -8.38
C PHE A 128 0.26 -2.49 -7.25
N LEU A 129 0.67 -2.69 -5.99
CA LEU A 129 -0.23 -2.64 -4.85
C LEU A 129 -0.71 -1.21 -4.55
N LYS A 130 0.18 -0.23 -4.64
CA LYS A 130 -0.12 1.20 -4.45
C LYS A 130 -1.22 1.69 -5.40
N SER A 131 -1.21 1.23 -6.66
CA SER A 131 -2.20 1.63 -7.66
C SER A 131 -3.55 0.94 -7.53
N ARG A 132 -3.62 -0.23 -6.86
CA ARG A 132 -4.82 -1.07 -6.79
C ARG A 132 -5.55 -1.02 -5.45
N LEU A 133 -4.82 -0.80 -4.38
CA LEU A 133 -5.39 -0.82 -3.04
C LEU A 133 -5.74 0.59 -2.57
N ASP A 134 -6.83 0.68 -1.84
CA ASP A 134 -7.29 1.87 -1.15
C ASP A 134 -6.48 2.14 0.13
N GLN A 135 -7.03 2.90 1.06
CA GLN A 135 -6.45 3.25 2.36
C GLN A 135 -6.05 2.06 3.25
N ARG A 136 -6.40 0.82 2.87
CA ARG A 136 -5.95 -0.40 3.57
C ARG A 136 -4.49 -0.74 3.26
N PHE A 137 -3.89 -0.12 2.24
CA PHE A 137 -2.48 -0.28 1.92
C PHE A 137 -1.62 0.71 2.69
N VAL A 138 -0.69 0.20 3.49
CA VAL A 138 0.25 0.97 4.31
C VAL A 138 1.65 0.82 3.75
N ALA A 139 2.20 1.90 3.22
CA ALA A 139 3.55 1.93 2.66
C ALA A 139 4.58 2.36 3.71
N GLU A 140 5.38 1.41 4.19
CA GLU A 140 6.55 1.63 5.05
C GLU A 140 7.84 1.79 4.21
N ILE A 141 7.70 2.35 3.01
CA ILE A 141 8.76 2.62 2.05
C ILE A 141 8.71 4.12 1.72
N PRO A 142 9.86 4.85 1.73
CA PRO A 142 9.90 6.22 1.29
C PRO A 142 9.89 6.26 -0.24
N ASP A 143 8.80 6.74 -0.83
CA ASP A 143 8.69 6.88 -2.28
C ASP A 143 9.47 8.09 -2.79
N ARG A 144 9.73 8.10 -4.09
CA ARG A 144 10.30 9.27 -4.76
C ARG A 144 9.18 10.16 -5.27
N ILE A 145 8.94 11.26 -4.58
CA ILE A 145 7.99 12.27 -5.04
C ILE A 145 8.56 12.93 -6.31
N SER A 146 7.82 12.90 -7.40
CA SER A 146 8.21 13.52 -8.67
C SER A 146 8.14 15.04 -8.63
N ALA A 147 7.22 15.60 -7.85
CA ALA A 147 7.02 17.04 -7.69
C ALA A 147 6.83 17.38 -6.20
N VAL A 148 7.91 17.78 -5.55
CA VAL A 148 7.87 18.28 -4.17
C VAL A 148 7.37 19.71 -4.19
N LEU A 149 6.30 20.00 -3.46
CA LEU A 149 5.76 21.35 -3.26
C LEU A 149 6.56 22.08 -2.19
N TRP A 150 6.82 21.40 -1.08
CA TRP A 150 7.68 21.87 0.00
C TRP A 150 8.20 20.71 0.83
N GLU A 151 9.28 20.95 1.57
CA GLU A 151 9.87 20.00 2.50
C GLU A 151 10.29 20.68 3.78
N ILE A 152 10.31 19.93 4.88
CA ILE A 152 10.70 20.44 6.19
C ILE A 152 11.43 19.36 6.99
N PRO A 153 12.58 19.68 7.63
CA PRO A 153 13.24 18.77 8.55
C PRO A 153 12.43 18.61 9.83
N VAL A 154 12.23 17.35 10.23
CA VAL A 154 11.36 16.98 11.35
C VAL A 154 11.98 15.92 12.23
N LYS A 155 11.41 15.76 13.43
CA LYS A 155 11.60 14.60 14.29
C LYS A 155 10.25 13.93 14.51
N HIS A 156 10.12 12.69 14.05
CA HIS A 156 8.95 11.86 14.36
C HIS A 156 9.02 11.45 15.82
N LEU A 157 8.05 11.85 16.61
CA LEU A 157 7.98 11.59 18.04
C LEU A 157 7.39 10.21 18.30
N LEU A 158 8.10 9.39 19.08
CA LEU A 158 7.64 8.09 19.54
C LEU A 158 7.37 8.15 21.05
N ARG A 159 6.76 7.10 21.60
CA ARG A 159 6.54 7.00 23.05
C ARG A 159 7.82 7.24 23.86
N PHE A 160 8.96 6.79 23.34
CA PHE A 160 10.27 7.01 23.92
C PHE A 160 11.22 7.50 22.82
N GLY A 161 11.64 8.77 22.89
CA GLY A 161 12.51 9.39 21.92
C GLY A 161 11.84 9.70 20.57
N GLY A 162 12.53 9.48 19.47
CA GLY A 162 12.04 9.74 18.13
C GLY A 162 13.14 9.61 17.08
N HIS A 163 12.74 9.70 15.81
CA HIS A 163 13.65 9.59 14.67
C HIS A 163 13.62 10.86 13.84
N GLU A 164 14.80 11.39 13.55
CA GLU A 164 14.97 12.54 12.66
C GLU A 164 14.74 12.12 11.20
N GLY A 165 14.31 13.07 10.40
CA GLY A 165 14.09 12.88 8.98
C GLY A 165 13.59 14.15 8.30
N VAL A 166 13.10 13.98 7.08
CA VAL A 166 12.53 15.04 6.27
C VAL A 166 11.12 14.65 5.87
N LEU A 167 10.18 15.55 6.08
CA LEU A 167 8.82 15.45 5.58
C LEU A 167 8.75 16.20 4.27
N ARG A 168 8.34 15.52 3.19
CA ARG A 168 8.13 16.09 1.85
C ARG A 168 6.66 16.01 1.51
N VAL A 169 6.09 17.11 1.08
CA VAL A 169 4.71 17.19 0.62
C VAL A 169 4.72 17.37 -0.89
N GLY A 170 4.08 16.44 -1.58
CA GLY A 170 3.88 16.44 -3.02
C GLY A 170 2.45 16.84 -3.41
N VAL A 171 2.12 16.69 -4.67
CA VAL A 171 0.81 17.06 -5.22
C VAL A 171 -0.31 16.15 -4.67
N ASP A 172 -0.04 14.87 -4.46
CA ASP A 172 -1.00 13.81 -4.13
C ASP A 172 -0.58 12.90 -2.98
N GLU A 173 0.63 13.12 -2.43
CA GLU A 173 1.18 12.29 -1.36
C GLU A 173 2.13 13.06 -0.45
N ILE A 174 2.33 12.51 0.75
CA ILE A 174 3.32 12.95 1.72
C ILE A 174 4.31 11.81 1.94
N VAL A 175 5.61 12.12 1.93
CA VAL A 175 6.68 11.18 2.24
C VAL A 175 7.46 11.66 3.45
N TYR A 176 7.53 10.81 4.47
CA TYR A 176 8.48 10.95 5.56
C TYR A 176 9.68 10.05 5.31
N GLN A 177 10.81 10.64 5.03
CA GLN A 177 12.09 9.94 4.90
C GLN A 177 12.84 10.04 6.21
N SER A 178 12.87 8.95 6.97
CA SER A 178 13.57 8.84 8.24
C SER A 178 15.04 8.51 8.04
N ALA A 179 15.90 8.99 8.96
CA ALA A 179 17.28 8.52 9.09
C ALA A 179 17.34 7.00 9.38
N LYS A 180 16.31 6.45 10.04
CA LYS A 180 16.12 5.02 10.21
C LYS A 180 15.14 4.51 9.17
N ALA A 181 15.61 3.81 8.16
CA ALA A 181 14.84 3.40 6.98
C ALA A 181 13.51 2.71 7.32
N SER A 182 13.45 1.86 8.35
CA SER A 182 12.23 1.15 8.78
C SER A 182 11.13 2.06 9.33
N GLU A 183 11.43 3.32 9.64
CA GLU A 183 10.47 4.29 10.14
C GLU A 183 9.96 5.24 9.05
N SER A 184 10.46 5.09 7.82
CA SER A 184 10.01 5.88 6.68
C SER A 184 8.58 5.51 6.29
N ARG A 185 7.86 6.46 5.71
CA ARG A 185 6.45 6.31 5.30
C ARG A 185 6.17 7.07 4.03
N THR A 186 5.24 6.52 3.24
CA THR A 186 4.57 7.24 2.16
C THR A 186 3.07 7.15 2.38
N TRP A 187 2.40 8.28 2.34
CA TRP A 187 0.94 8.38 2.47
C TRP A 187 0.39 9.13 1.25
N ARG A 188 -0.46 8.48 0.47
CA ARG A 188 -1.31 9.18 -0.50
C ARG A 188 -2.35 10.00 0.29
N TYR A 189 -2.86 11.08 -0.24
CA TYR A 189 -3.87 11.87 0.48
C TYR A 189 -5.10 11.05 0.89
N GLN A 190 -5.47 10.02 0.11
CA GLN A 190 -6.54 9.09 0.48
C GLN A 190 -6.21 8.20 1.69
N ASP A 191 -4.95 8.03 2.06
CA ASP A 191 -4.50 7.23 3.22
C ASP A 191 -4.52 8.04 4.53
N ILE A 192 -4.72 9.35 4.43
CA ILE A 192 -4.68 10.29 5.55
C ILE A 192 -6.11 10.63 5.96
N GLU A 193 -6.44 10.40 7.22
CA GLU A 193 -7.71 10.82 7.80
C GLU A 193 -7.73 12.31 8.09
N ASN A 194 -6.68 12.83 8.73
CA ASN A 194 -6.61 14.24 9.09
C ASN A 194 -5.17 14.71 9.26
N VAL A 195 -4.96 16.03 9.07
CA VAL A 195 -3.75 16.73 9.50
C VAL A 195 -4.13 17.83 10.48
N SER A 196 -3.37 17.98 11.56
CA SER A 196 -3.60 19.00 12.59
C SER A 196 -2.29 19.57 13.12
N THR A 197 -2.34 20.78 13.62
CA THR A 197 -1.22 21.43 14.29
C THR A 197 -1.67 22.03 15.61
N THR A 198 -0.82 21.96 16.62
CA THR A 198 -1.04 22.62 17.93
C THR A 198 -0.14 23.85 18.09
N GLY A 199 0.65 24.17 17.06
CA GLY A 199 1.53 25.31 17.02
C GLY A 199 2.49 25.25 15.83
N PRO A 200 3.30 26.29 15.60
CA PRO A 200 4.10 26.41 14.39
C PRO A 200 5.23 25.36 14.25
N PHE A 201 5.53 24.61 15.33
CA PHE A 201 6.57 23.59 15.36
C PHE A 201 6.05 22.16 15.51
N GLN A 202 4.73 21.96 15.40
CA GLN A 202 4.14 20.62 15.55
C GLN A 202 3.18 20.32 14.40
N LEU A 203 3.24 19.09 13.90
CA LEU A 203 2.28 18.57 12.93
C LEU A 203 1.93 17.13 13.31
N THR A 204 0.65 16.83 13.31
CA THR A 204 0.13 15.47 13.47
C THR A 204 -0.54 15.04 12.19
N ILE A 205 -0.14 13.89 11.67
CA ILE A 205 -0.78 13.22 10.53
C ILE A 205 -1.49 11.98 11.09
N THR A 206 -2.83 11.99 11.07
CA THR A 206 -3.65 10.83 11.41
C THR A 206 -3.99 10.07 10.13
N THR A 207 -3.75 8.78 10.11
CA THR A 207 -3.91 7.93 8.93
C THR A 207 -4.94 6.85 9.18
N PHE A 208 -5.44 6.20 8.13
CA PHE A 208 -6.30 5.02 8.25
C PHE A 208 -5.52 3.75 8.67
N GLU A 209 -4.21 3.86 8.92
CA GLU A 209 -3.44 2.77 9.53
C GLU A 209 -3.96 2.50 10.94
N ARG A 210 -4.15 1.23 11.23
CA ARG A 210 -4.64 0.78 12.53
C ARG A 210 -3.58 0.96 13.63
N ALA A 211 -3.94 1.60 14.73
CA ALA A 211 -3.07 1.71 15.89
C ALA A 211 -2.97 0.36 16.63
N LYS A 212 -1.76 0.03 17.13
CA LYS A 212 -1.54 -1.21 17.91
C LYS A 212 -2.11 -1.15 19.33
N THR A 213 -2.39 0.04 19.85
CA THR A 213 -2.72 0.25 21.28
C THR A 213 -4.17 -0.09 21.63
N HIS A 214 -5.12 0.21 20.75
CA HIS A 214 -6.54 -0.04 20.96
C HIS A 214 -7.19 -0.47 19.65
N TYR A 215 -8.11 -1.41 19.75
CA TYR A 215 -8.89 -1.88 18.62
C TYR A 215 -9.73 -0.74 18.03
N GLY A 216 -9.67 -0.59 16.71
CA GLY A 216 -10.43 0.44 15.99
C GLY A 216 -9.83 1.86 15.99
N ASN A 217 -8.76 2.12 16.76
CA ASN A 217 -8.12 3.41 16.74
C ASN A 217 -7.22 3.57 15.50
N LEU A 218 -7.26 4.78 14.95
CA LEU A 218 -6.39 5.22 13.87
C LEU A 218 -5.01 5.60 14.40
N LYS A 219 -3.97 5.43 13.58
CA LYS A 219 -2.60 5.75 13.95
C LYS A 219 -2.26 7.19 13.62
N GLY A 220 -1.85 7.94 14.65
CA GLY A 220 -1.29 9.28 14.52
C GLY A 220 0.23 9.25 14.46
N PHE A 221 0.79 10.08 13.60
CA PHE A 221 2.23 10.34 13.48
C PHE A 221 2.47 11.79 13.92
N ASN A 222 3.15 11.94 15.05
CA ASN A 222 3.43 13.25 15.63
C ASN A 222 4.83 13.70 15.23
N PHE A 223 4.93 14.86 14.63
CA PHE A 223 6.18 15.46 14.18
C PHE A 223 6.46 16.74 14.95
N GLU A 224 7.66 16.85 15.48
CA GLU A 224 8.25 18.10 15.91
C GLU A 224 9.10 18.64 14.76
N MET A 225 8.83 19.86 14.32
CA MET A 225 9.52 20.47 13.18
C MET A 225 10.72 21.26 13.66
N LYS A 226 11.84 21.13 12.94
CA LYS A 226 13.10 21.84 13.29
C LYS A 226 13.10 23.31 12.86
N GLN A 227 12.07 23.74 12.11
CA GLN A 227 11.82 25.12 11.72
C GLN A 227 10.30 25.36 11.74
N GLN A 228 9.90 26.62 11.81
CA GLN A 228 8.50 27.00 11.82
C GLN A 228 7.81 26.54 10.53
N LEU A 229 6.63 25.91 10.67
CA LEU A 229 5.75 25.62 9.54
C LEU A 229 5.07 26.92 9.09
N ASP A 230 5.21 27.24 7.85
CA ASP A 230 4.50 28.35 7.24
C ASP A 230 3.00 28.06 7.21
N GLU A 231 2.18 29.03 7.63
CA GLU A 231 0.72 28.93 7.62
C GLU A 231 0.16 28.68 6.21
N ALA A 232 0.79 29.26 5.19
CA ALA A 232 0.39 29.05 3.80
C ALA A 232 0.64 27.58 3.37
N HIS A 233 1.75 26.98 3.77
CA HIS A 233 2.05 25.56 3.53
C HIS A 233 1.05 24.63 4.24
N TYR A 234 0.72 24.94 5.51
CA TYR A 234 -0.27 24.16 6.24
C TYR A 234 -1.66 24.27 5.61
N SER A 235 -2.08 25.48 5.25
CA SER A 235 -3.37 25.75 4.62
C SER A 235 -3.50 25.06 3.25
N ASP A 236 -2.44 25.09 2.42
CA ASP A 236 -2.41 24.39 1.14
C ASP A 236 -2.53 22.87 1.31
N LEU A 237 -1.76 22.29 2.25
CA LEU A 237 -1.85 20.87 2.58
C LEU A 237 -3.25 20.49 3.04
N TRP A 238 -3.82 21.27 3.96
CA TRP A 238 -5.16 21.03 4.49
C TRP A 238 -6.24 21.11 3.40
N LEU A 239 -6.14 22.09 2.51
CA LEU A 239 -7.05 22.24 1.36
C LEU A 239 -6.95 21.04 0.41
N ARG A 240 -5.74 20.62 0.00
CA ARG A 240 -5.52 19.48 -0.88
C ARG A 240 -6.10 18.20 -0.30
N LEU A 241 -5.83 17.93 0.98
CA LEU A 241 -6.35 16.77 1.68
C LEU A 241 -7.89 16.77 1.69
N ASN A 242 -8.51 17.91 1.98
CA ASN A 242 -9.97 17.99 2.05
C ASN A 242 -10.64 18.04 0.68
N GLN A 243 -10.00 18.61 -0.33
CA GLN A 243 -10.47 18.54 -1.73
C GLN A 243 -10.53 17.10 -2.22
N SER A 244 -9.53 16.27 -1.90
CA SER A 244 -9.54 14.85 -2.23
C SER A 244 -10.70 14.09 -1.58
N LYS A 245 -11.22 14.60 -0.46
CA LYS A 245 -12.38 14.07 0.28
C LYS A 245 -13.73 14.68 -0.13
N GLY A 246 -13.76 15.48 -1.17
CA GLY A 246 -14.99 16.02 -1.74
C GLY A 246 -15.45 17.36 -1.17
N LEU A 247 -14.60 18.12 -0.47
CA LEU A 247 -14.91 19.46 0.02
C LEU A 247 -14.99 20.47 -1.15
N LYS A 248 -16.09 20.43 -1.89
CA LYS A 248 -16.38 21.36 -3.00
C LYS A 248 -17.05 22.67 -2.54
N ILE A 249 -17.43 22.75 -1.27
CA ILE A 249 -18.38 23.78 -0.76
C ILE A 249 -17.73 25.15 -0.63
N LEU A 250 -16.41 25.27 -0.45
CA LEU A 250 -15.76 26.56 -0.20
C LEU A 250 -15.31 27.32 -1.44
N THR A 251 -15.21 26.68 -2.60
CA THR A 251 -14.79 27.35 -3.84
C THR A 251 -15.92 28.07 -4.55
N SER A 252 -17.19 27.62 -4.39
CA SER A 252 -18.34 28.25 -5.05
C SER A 252 -18.80 29.57 -4.38
N TYR A 253 -18.39 29.85 -3.15
CA TYR A 253 -18.80 31.07 -2.45
C TYR A 253 -17.99 32.32 -2.83
N ARG A 254 -16.81 32.14 -3.47
CA ARG A 254 -15.95 33.26 -3.88
C ARG A 254 -16.30 33.85 -5.26
N GLU A 255 -16.97 33.09 -6.12
CA GLU A 255 -17.35 33.59 -7.45
C GLU A 255 -18.63 34.44 -7.46
N GLY A 256 -19.48 34.36 -6.42
CA GLY A 256 -20.73 35.11 -6.33
C GLY A 256 -20.64 36.45 -5.61
N ALA A 257 -19.55 36.79 -4.94
CA ALA A 257 -19.42 38.01 -4.12
C ALA A 257 -18.78 39.22 -4.86
N GLY A 258 -18.46 39.06 -6.13
CA GLY A 258 -17.81 40.11 -6.95
C GLY A 258 -18.69 40.80 -7.98
N ALA A 259 -20.01 40.57 -7.96
CA ALA A 259 -20.94 41.22 -8.90
C ALA A 259 -22.12 41.84 -8.14
N GLN A 260 -21.86 42.98 -7.49
CA GLN A 260 -22.85 44.02 -7.20
C GLN A 260 -22.17 45.39 -7.28
#